data_b05f97eb4db72d22bec9f743c7412f48
#
_entry.id   b05f97eb4db72d22bec9f743c7412f48
#
_cell.length_a   1.000
_cell.length_b   1.000
_cell.length_c   1.000
_cell.angle_alpha   90.00
_cell.angle_beta   90.00
_cell.angle_gamma   90.00
#
_symmetry.space_group_name_H-M   'P 1'
#
loop_
_entity.id
_entity.type
_entity.pdbx_description
1 polymer ?
#
loop_
_entity_poly.entity_id
_entity_poly.type
_entity_poly.pdbx_seq_one_letter_code
_entity_poly.pdbx_strand_id
1 'polypeptide(L)'
;LYTFINRKQRNRVLHAANAVTTVSPWHQQLLSQWNTNTHLIYNGYDATTFYPQDIPSQTFNITFIGKYYSHYAECPNLLFAALKALIEEKSINKIHIHVQFYTNVIGQKTFAELAAQYSISEIVQVSNYIPREHIVPLMHLSSIMMVLTTSAKLHDTHGIMGTKFYEILGIEKPCLCLTSDEECLAHAIQK
;
A
#
# COMPACT_ATOMS: atom_id res chain seq x y z
N LEU A 1 5.32 -31.39 6.54
CA LEU A 1 6.54 -31.67 7.33
C LEU A 1 7.43 -30.42 7.42
N TYR A 2 7.80 -29.79 6.30
CA TYR A 2 8.65 -28.59 6.23
C TYR A 2 8.08 -27.42 7.05
N THR A 3 6.79 -27.14 6.93
CA THR A 3 6.11 -26.08 7.66
C THR A 3 6.12 -26.32 9.17
N PHE A 4 5.97 -27.57 9.60
CA PHE A 4 6.02 -27.96 11.02
C PHE A 4 7.41 -27.78 11.62
N ILE A 5 8.45 -28.19 10.90
CA ILE A 5 9.85 -28.02 11.32
C ILE A 5 10.19 -26.54 11.45
N ASN A 6 9.80 -25.72 10.46
CA ASN A 6 10.04 -24.28 10.48
C ASN A 6 9.33 -23.59 11.65
N ARG A 7 8.08 -23.97 11.97
CA ARG A 7 7.34 -23.45 13.12
C ARG A 7 8.04 -23.79 14.43
N LYS A 8 8.50 -25.04 14.58
CA LYS A 8 9.21 -25.48 15.79
C LYS A 8 10.53 -24.72 15.98
N GLN A 9 11.31 -24.56 14.91
CA GLN A 9 12.56 -23.81 14.93
C GLN A 9 12.32 -22.33 15.26
N ARG A 10 11.34 -21.67 14.58
CA ARG A 10 10.95 -20.30 14.87
C ARG A 10 10.59 -20.11 16.34
N ASN A 11 9.72 -20.96 16.88
CA ASN A 11 9.28 -20.84 18.27
C ASN A 11 10.45 -21.01 19.26
N ARG A 12 11.37 -21.93 18.97
CA ARG A 12 12.59 -22.10 19.78
C ARG A 12 13.46 -20.84 19.80
N VAL A 13 13.64 -20.21 18.65
CA VAL A 13 14.40 -18.94 18.54
C VAL A 13 13.70 -17.82 19.30
N LEU A 14 12.38 -17.69 19.14
CA LEU A 14 11.59 -16.67 19.84
C LEU A 14 11.69 -16.83 21.37
N HIS A 15 11.56 -18.04 21.89
CA HIS A 15 11.71 -18.29 23.33
C HIS A 15 13.11 -18.02 23.87
N ALA A 16 14.15 -18.25 23.06
CA ALA A 16 15.54 -18.07 23.47
C ALA A 16 16.03 -16.62 23.33
N ALA A 17 15.31 -15.76 22.61
CA ALA A 17 15.68 -14.38 22.40
C ALA A 17 15.48 -13.55 23.69
N ASN A 18 16.42 -12.64 23.98
CA ASN A 18 16.29 -11.71 25.10
C ASN A 18 15.15 -10.70 24.89
N ALA A 19 14.92 -10.31 23.63
CA ALA A 19 13.81 -9.48 23.20
C ALA A 19 13.46 -9.78 21.74
N VAL A 20 12.22 -9.48 21.35
CA VAL A 20 11.74 -9.59 19.98
C VAL A 20 11.22 -8.23 19.55
N THR A 21 11.56 -7.81 18.35
CA THR A 21 11.00 -6.60 17.74
C THR A 21 10.17 -6.93 16.52
N THR A 22 9.13 -6.17 16.28
CA THR A 22 8.25 -6.33 15.12
C THR A 22 7.74 -4.98 14.64
N VAL A 23 7.26 -4.92 13.40
CA VAL A 23 6.86 -3.69 12.72
C VAL A 23 5.35 -3.47 12.69
N SER A 24 4.55 -4.39 13.22
CA SER A 24 3.10 -4.23 13.26
C SER A 24 2.47 -4.68 14.57
N PRO A 25 1.36 -4.06 14.99
CA PRO A 25 0.62 -4.44 16.20
C PRO A 25 0.14 -5.89 16.17
N TRP A 26 -0.34 -6.36 15.03
CA TRP A 26 -0.79 -7.74 14.86
C TRP A 26 0.35 -8.75 15.11
N HIS A 27 1.52 -8.51 14.52
CA HIS A 27 2.68 -9.37 14.77
C HIS A 27 3.17 -9.25 16.21
N GLN A 28 3.07 -8.10 16.85
CA GLN A 28 3.40 -7.96 18.26
C GLN A 28 2.52 -8.88 19.11
N GLN A 29 1.22 -8.83 18.92
CA GLN A 29 0.28 -9.69 19.64
C GLN A 29 0.56 -11.18 19.38
N LEU A 30 0.80 -11.56 18.12
CA LEU A 30 1.12 -12.92 17.74
C LEU A 30 2.44 -13.42 18.38
N LEU A 31 3.50 -12.62 18.32
CA LEU A 31 4.83 -13.02 18.79
C LEU A 31 4.94 -13.00 20.32
N SER A 32 4.17 -12.15 21.00
CA SER A 32 4.10 -12.10 22.46
C SER A 32 3.62 -13.41 23.10
N GLN A 33 2.95 -14.28 22.35
CA GLN A 33 2.61 -15.63 22.79
C GLN A 33 3.85 -16.52 23.01
N TRP A 34 4.97 -16.18 22.36
CA TRP A 34 6.22 -16.95 22.40
C TRP A 34 7.32 -16.25 23.20
N ASN A 35 7.27 -14.91 23.26
CA ASN A 35 8.20 -14.11 24.03
C ASN A 35 7.49 -12.86 24.54
N THR A 36 7.27 -12.77 25.84
CA THR A 36 6.58 -11.63 26.47
C THR A 36 7.34 -10.31 26.35
N ASN A 37 8.66 -10.38 26.10
CA ASN A 37 9.50 -9.20 25.84
C ASN A 37 9.49 -8.85 24.34
N THR A 38 8.28 -8.65 23.77
CA THR A 38 8.09 -8.29 22.36
C THR A 38 7.69 -6.83 22.23
N HIS A 39 8.45 -6.08 21.44
CA HIS A 39 8.29 -4.65 21.26
C HIS A 39 7.85 -4.30 19.82
N LEU A 40 6.92 -3.37 19.70
CA LEU A 40 6.51 -2.77 18.45
C LEU A 40 7.46 -1.61 18.12
N ILE A 41 8.17 -1.74 17.00
CA ILE A 41 9.01 -0.70 16.43
C ILE A 41 8.62 -0.56 14.97
N TYR A 42 7.87 0.49 14.66
CA TYR A 42 7.44 0.72 13.28
C TYR A 42 8.61 0.97 12.34
N ASN A 43 8.43 0.66 11.05
CA ASN A 43 9.32 1.15 10.03
C ASN A 43 9.28 2.68 10.00
N GLY A 44 10.32 3.27 9.46
CA GLY A 44 10.41 4.70 9.26
C GLY A 44 10.66 5.05 7.80
N TYR A 45 10.94 6.30 7.56
CA TYR A 45 11.37 6.84 6.27
C TYR A 45 12.61 7.73 6.46
N ASP A 46 13.34 7.95 5.39
CA ASP A 46 14.46 8.89 5.38
C ASP A 46 13.95 10.32 5.17
N ALA A 47 13.92 11.13 6.23
CA ALA A 47 13.42 12.49 6.19
C ALA A 47 14.26 13.44 5.31
N THR A 48 15.47 13.06 4.95
CA THR A 48 16.29 13.85 4.00
C THR A 48 15.86 13.62 2.54
N THR A 49 15.22 12.47 2.27
CA THR A 49 14.72 12.09 0.95
C THR A 49 13.21 12.35 0.83
N PHE A 50 12.44 11.95 1.84
CA PHE A 50 10.99 12.08 1.85
C PHE A 50 10.58 13.23 2.78
N TYR A 51 10.35 14.39 2.21
CA TYR A 51 9.96 15.61 2.93
C TYR A 51 8.76 16.27 2.24
N PRO A 52 7.96 17.05 2.96
CA PRO A 52 6.81 17.73 2.38
C PRO A 52 7.23 18.75 1.35
N GLN A 53 6.56 18.75 0.20
CA GLN A 53 6.68 19.81 -0.81
C GLN A 53 5.33 20.01 -1.48
N ASP A 54 4.85 21.22 -1.49
CA ASP A 54 3.64 21.58 -2.21
C ASP A 54 3.98 21.98 -3.64
N ILE A 55 3.61 21.12 -4.59
CA ILE A 55 3.76 21.39 -6.04
C ILE A 55 2.36 21.49 -6.62
N PRO A 56 1.95 22.69 -7.09
CA PRO A 56 0.66 22.85 -7.72
C PRO A 56 0.49 21.93 -8.94
N SER A 57 -0.63 21.24 -9.02
CA SER A 57 -1.01 20.43 -10.16
C SER A 57 -2.34 20.92 -10.72
N GLN A 58 -2.45 20.95 -12.06
CA GLN A 58 -3.70 21.29 -12.76
C GLN A 58 -4.68 20.12 -12.77
N THR A 59 -4.21 18.92 -12.44
CA THR A 59 -4.99 17.69 -12.42
C THR A 59 -4.95 17.04 -11.06
N PHE A 60 -6.00 16.32 -10.71
CA PHE A 60 -6.07 15.50 -9.51
C PHE A 60 -5.45 14.14 -9.81
N ASN A 61 -4.26 13.90 -9.26
CA ASN A 61 -3.45 12.71 -9.54
C ASN A 61 -3.59 11.69 -8.40
N ILE A 62 -4.13 10.51 -8.71
CA ILE A 62 -4.15 9.34 -7.81
C ILE A 62 -3.02 8.42 -8.24
N THR A 63 -2.01 8.21 -7.39
CA THR A 63 -0.78 7.53 -7.80
C THR A 63 -0.49 6.31 -6.96
N PHE A 64 -0.24 5.18 -7.62
CA PHE A 64 0.29 3.96 -7.03
C PHE A 64 1.72 3.72 -7.51
N ILE A 65 2.65 3.51 -6.57
CA ILE A 65 4.04 3.14 -6.86
C ILE A 65 4.37 1.89 -6.05
N GLY A 66 4.46 0.75 -6.70
CA GLY A 66 4.80 -0.47 -5.99
C GLY A 66 4.60 -1.75 -6.79
N LYS A 67 5.00 -2.85 -6.19
CA LYS A 67 4.74 -4.16 -6.77
C LYS A 67 3.29 -4.56 -6.54
N TYR A 68 2.62 -4.95 -7.60
CA TYR A 68 1.30 -5.59 -7.51
C TYR A 68 1.46 -7.10 -7.29
N TYR A 69 0.69 -7.64 -6.38
CA TYR A 69 0.61 -9.06 -6.08
C TYR A 69 -0.79 -9.59 -6.40
N SER A 70 -0.88 -10.81 -6.90
CA SER A 70 -2.17 -11.41 -7.30
C SER A 70 -3.19 -11.52 -6.16
N HIS A 71 -2.73 -11.55 -4.90
CA HIS A 71 -3.62 -11.57 -3.74
C HIS A 71 -4.26 -10.21 -3.41
N TYR A 72 -3.88 -9.13 -4.13
CA TYR A 72 -4.59 -7.84 -4.10
C TYR A 72 -5.75 -7.77 -5.11
N ALA A 73 -6.14 -8.89 -5.72
CA ALA A 73 -7.02 -8.91 -6.88
C ALA A 73 -8.37 -8.20 -6.69
N GLU A 74 -8.89 -8.13 -5.46
CA GLU A 74 -10.16 -7.44 -5.18
C GLU A 74 -10.01 -5.92 -5.02
N CYS A 75 -8.83 -5.43 -4.61
CA CYS A 75 -8.61 -4.02 -4.29
C CYS A 75 -8.75 -3.07 -5.49
N PRO A 76 -8.14 -3.37 -6.65
CA PRO A 76 -8.27 -2.50 -7.80
C PRO A 76 -9.71 -2.35 -8.30
N ASN A 77 -10.52 -3.42 -8.24
CA ASN A 77 -11.91 -3.38 -8.67
C ASN A 77 -12.74 -2.32 -7.92
N LEU A 78 -12.52 -2.17 -6.61
CA LEU A 78 -13.22 -1.17 -5.80
C LEU A 78 -12.94 0.25 -6.29
N LEU A 79 -11.68 0.56 -6.56
CA LEU A 79 -11.29 1.88 -7.09
C LEU A 79 -11.93 2.14 -8.45
N PHE A 80 -11.80 1.19 -9.38
CA PHE A 80 -12.30 1.35 -10.74
C PHE A 80 -13.82 1.47 -10.78
N ALA A 81 -14.53 0.68 -9.96
CA ALA A 81 -15.98 0.78 -9.82
C ALA A 81 -16.41 2.14 -9.24
N ALA A 82 -15.72 2.63 -8.20
CA ALA A 82 -16.00 3.95 -7.61
C ALA A 82 -15.74 5.08 -8.59
N LEU A 83 -14.62 5.06 -9.30
CA LEU A 83 -14.30 6.06 -10.32
C LEU A 83 -15.35 6.09 -11.44
N LYS A 84 -15.74 4.93 -11.94
CA LYS A 84 -16.83 4.83 -12.94
C LYS A 84 -18.12 5.46 -12.44
N ALA A 85 -18.55 5.10 -11.22
CA ALA A 85 -19.76 5.64 -10.63
C ALA A 85 -19.70 7.17 -10.51
N LEU A 86 -18.62 7.73 -9.98
CA LEU A 86 -18.43 9.16 -9.82
C LEU A 86 -18.44 9.92 -11.17
N ILE A 87 -17.91 9.30 -12.24
CA ILE A 87 -17.95 9.86 -13.59
C ILE A 87 -19.38 9.83 -14.15
N GLU A 88 -20.09 8.72 -13.99
CA GLU A 88 -21.48 8.57 -14.46
C GLU A 88 -22.41 9.52 -13.75
N GLU A 89 -22.23 9.73 -12.45
CA GLU A 89 -22.95 10.72 -11.62
C GLU A 89 -22.56 12.17 -11.92
N LYS A 90 -21.56 12.40 -12.78
CA LYS A 90 -20.97 13.72 -13.07
C LYS A 90 -20.40 14.44 -11.83
N SER A 91 -20.06 13.70 -10.79
CA SER A 91 -19.44 14.22 -9.58
C SER A 91 -17.96 14.56 -9.82
N ILE A 92 -17.31 13.92 -10.79
CA ILE A 92 -15.95 14.22 -11.24
C ILE A 92 -15.89 14.39 -12.76
N ASN A 93 -14.97 15.26 -13.21
CA ASN A 93 -14.71 15.45 -14.64
C ASN A 93 -13.42 14.70 -15.02
N LYS A 94 -13.52 13.82 -16.01
CA LYS A 94 -12.41 13.02 -16.55
C LYS A 94 -11.19 13.86 -16.96
N ILE A 95 -11.38 15.09 -17.40
CA ILE A 95 -10.29 15.98 -17.84
C ILE A 95 -9.37 16.37 -16.69
N HIS A 96 -9.87 16.37 -15.45
CA HIS A 96 -9.15 16.84 -14.28
C HIS A 96 -8.65 15.72 -13.36
N ILE A 97 -8.85 14.44 -13.73
CA ILE A 97 -8.40 13.32 -12.93
C ILE A 97 -7.49 12.39 -13.72
N HIS A 98 -6.38 12.00 -13.10
CA HIS A 98 -5.47 10.98 -13.64
C HIS A 98 -5.19 9.94 -12.57
N VAL A 99 -5.24 8.67 -12.97
CA VAL A 99 -4.90 7.53 -12.11
C VAL A 99 -3.65 6.86 -12.68
N GLN A 100 -2.58 6.85 -11.92
CA GLN A 100 -1.27 6.45 -12.39
C GLN A 100 -0.76 5.23 -11.61
N PHE A 101 -0.41 4.18 -12.34
CA PHE A 101 0.16 2.97 -11.77
C PHE A 101 1.57 2.74 -12.28
N TYR A 102 2.56 2.76 -11.37
CA TYR A 102 3.95 2.42 -11.65
C TYR A 102 4.26 1.08 -10.97
N THR A 103 4.28 -0.01 -11.76
CA THR A 103 4.23 -1.35 -11.20
C THR A 103 4.89 -2.41 -12.09
N ASN A 104 4.95 -3.65 -11.59
CA ASN A 104 5.45 -4.80 -12.33
C ASN A 104 4.50 -5.24 -13.46
N VAL A 105 5.00 -6.10 -14.36
CA VAL A 105 4.28 -6.57 -15.55
C VAL A 105 2.89 -7.16 -15.23
N ILE A 106 2.77 -7.90 -14.13
CA ILE A 106 1.47 -8.47 -13.70
C ILE A 106 0.49 -7.35 -13.38
N GLY A 107 0.92 -6.35 -12.60
CA GLY A 107 0.09 -5.20 -12.26
C GLY A 107 -0.27 -4.37 -13.50
N GLN A 108 0.69 -4.15 -14.41
CA GLN A 108 0.42 -3.43 -15.66
C GLN A 108 -0.72 -4.06 -16.44
N LYS A 109 -0.66 -5.38 -16.65
CA LYS A 109 -1.71 -6.12 -17.34
C LYS A 109 -3.05 -6.00 -16.61
N THR A 110 -3.07 -6.27 -15.30
CA THR A 110 -4.29 -6.25 -14.49
C THR A 110 -4.97 -4.87 -14.51
N PHE A 111 -4.21 -3.79 -14.30
CA PHE A 111 -4.79 -2.45 -14.25
C PHE A 111 -5.27 -1.96 -15.62
N ALA A 112 -4.57 -2.31 -16.69
CA ALA A 112 -5.01 -1.99 -18.06
C ALA A 112 -6.30 -2.74 -18.43
N GLU A 113 -6.40 -4.02 -18.11
CA GLU A 113 -7.60 -4.82 -18.34
C GLU A 113 -8.80 -4.29 -17.54
N LEU A 114 -8.59 -3.92 -16.26
CA LEU A 114 -9.64 -3.33 -15.44
C LEU A 114 -10.07 -1.96 -15.96
N ALA A 115 -9.14 -1.09 -16.37
CA ALA A 115 -9.47 0.20 -16.94
C ALA A 115 -10.37 0.07 -18.19
N ALA A 116 -10.07 -0.91 -19.04
CA ALA A 116 -10.90 -1.21 -20.21
C ALA A 116 -12.27 -1.78 -19.80
N GLN A 117 -12.32 -2.72 -18.86
CA GLN A 117 -13.55 -3.31 -18.34
C GLN A 117 -14.51 -2.26 -17.78
N TYR A 118 -13.98 -1.27 -17.05
CA TYR A 118 -14.76 -0.17 -16.47
C TYR A 118 -14.97 1.01 -17.41
N SER A 119 -14.43 0.96 -18.65
CA SER A 119 -14.54 2.02 -19.67
C SER A 119 -13.99 3.38 -19.19
N ILE A 120 -12.84 3.36 -18.48
CA ILE A 120 -12.14 4.55 -17.96
C ILE A 120 -10.67 4.58 -18.34
N SER A 121 -10.29 3.89 -19.42
CA SER A 121 -8.88 3.83 -19.88
C SER A 121 -8.28 5.18 -20.17
N GLU A 122 -9.07 6.18 -20.53
CA GLU A 122 -8.61 7.54 -20.85
C GLU A 122 -8.04 8.30 -19.65
N ILE A 123 -8.41 7.92 -18.42
CA ILE A 123 -7.91 8.54 -17.19
C ILE A 123 -6.86 7.68 -16.49
N VAL A 124 -6.61 6.46 -16.98
CA VAL A 124 -5.72 5.49 -16.32
C VAL A 124 -4.43 5.31 -17.11
N GLN A 125 -3.32 5.67 -16.51
CA GLN A 125 -1.98 5.45 -17.05
C GLN A 125 -1.32 4.30 -16.29
N VAL A 126 -0.80 3.32 -17.02
CA VAL A 126 -0.08 2.17 -16.44
C VAL A 126 1.32 2.11 -17.04
N SER A 127 2.32 2.09 -16.16
CA SER A 127 3.74 2.14 -16.54
C SER A 127 4.56 1.13 -15.73
N ASN A 128 5.76 0.83 -16.23
CA ASN A 128 6.76 0.04 -15.52
C ASN A 128 7.33 0.84 -14.33
N TYR A 129 8.16 0.20 -13.51
CA TYR A 129 8.90 0.87 -12.46
C TYR A 129 9.67 2.07 -13.01
N ILE A 130 9.67 3.14 -12.24
CA ILE A 130 10.45 4.34 -12.54
C ILE A 130 11.77 4.30 -11.76
N PRO A 131 12.82 4.95 -12.27
CA PRO A 131 14.07 5.13 -11.55
C PRO A 131 13.85 5.80 -10.19
N ARG A 132 14.70 5.45 -9.22
CA ARG A 132 14.54 5.90 -7.83
C ARG A 132 14.50 7.42 -7.69
N GLU A 133 15.30 8.12 -8.47
CA GLU A 133 15.41 9.59 -8.51
C GLU A 133 14.12 10.30 -8.95
N HIS A 134 13.23 9.60 -9.64
CA HIS A 134 11.95 10.15 -10.09
C HIS A 134 10.77 9.83 -9.14
N ILE A 135 10.99 8.97 -8.13
CA ILE A 135 9.91 8.57 -7.21
C ILE A 135 9.42 9.76 -6.39
N VAL A 136 10.29 10.46 -5.71
CA VAL A 136 9.92 11.57 -4.83
C VAL A 136 9.28 12.75 -5.60
N PRO A 137 9.85 13.22 -6.72
CA PRO A 137 9.20 14.21 -7.56
C PRO A 137 7.78 13.81 -7.99
N LEU A 138 7.58 12.54 -8.37
CA LEU A 138 6.25 12.04 -8.74
C LEU A 138 5.29 12.01 -7.54
N MET A 139 5.78 11.61 -6.37
CA MET A 139 4.98 11.61 -5.14
C MET A 139 4.53 13.04 -4.78
N HIS A 140 5.39 14.05 -4.94
CA HIS A 140 5.03 15.46 -4.70
C HIS A 140 3.95 15.96 -5.68
N LEU A 141 3.95 15.50 -6.93
CA LEU A 141 2.93 15.86 -7.94
C LEU A 141 1.59 15.13 -7.71
N SER A 142 1.57 14.13 -6.86
CA SER A 142 0.35 13.37 -6.56
C SER A 142 -0.56 14.14 -5.63
N SER A 143 -1.86 14.11 -5.89
CA SER A 143 -2.90 14.64 -5.00
C SER A 143 -3.23 13.63 -3.89
N ILE A 144 -3.26 12.35 -4.25
CA ILE A 144 -3.43 11.22 -3.32
C ILE A 144 -2.44 10.12 -3.70
N MET A 145 -1.77 9.57 -2.69
CA MET A 145 -0.98 8.35 -2.84
C MET A 145 -1.80 7.13 -2.46
N MET A 146 -1.70 6.08 -3.26
CA MET A 146 -2.46 4.85 -3.05
C MET A 146 -1.58 3.75 -2.46
N VAL A 147 -2.11 3.05 -1.46
CA VAL A 147 -1.54 1.84 -0.90
C VAL A 147 -2.53 0.69 -1.12
N LEU A 148 -2.08 -0.36 -1.77
CA LEU A 148 -2.82 -1.60 -1.89
C LEU A 148 -2.41 -2.53 -0.76
N THR A 149 -3.39 -3.02 -0.03
CA THR A 149 -3.20 -3.97 1.07
C THR A 149 -3.87 -5.29 0.75
N THR A 150 -3.65 -6.27 1.59
CA THR A 150 -4.30 -7.57 1.46
C THR A 150 -5.65 -7.57 2.14
N SER A 151 -6.59 -8.29 1.58
CA SER A 151 -7.88 -8.51 2.22
C SER A 151 -7.70 -9.29 3.53
N ALA A 152 -8.44 -8.94 4.57
CA ALA A 152 -8.48 -9.62 5.86
C ALA A 152 -8.82 -11.13 5.79
N LYS A 153 -9.30 -11.60 4.64
CA LYS A 153 -9.59 -13.03 4.38
C LYS A 153 -8.34 -13.89 4.16
N LEU A 154 -7.18 -13.29 3.93
CA LEU A 154 -5.93 -13.99 3.67
C LEU A 154 -5.06 -14.01 4.93
N HIS A 155 -5.26 -15.01 5.77
CA HIS A 155 -4.59 -15.18 7.07
C HIS A 155 -3.05 -15.06 7.05
N ASP A 156 -2.40 -15.36 5.94
CA ASP A 156 -0.94 -15.34 5.84
C ASP A 156 -0.36 -13.94 5.59
N THR A 157 -1.20 -12.93 5.40
CA THR A 157 -0.79 -11.56 5.05
C THR A 157 -1.25 -10.49 6.04
N HIS A 158 -1.84 -10.90 7.16
CA HIS A 158 -2.22 -9.97 8.24
C HIS A 158 -1.03 -9.20 8.79
N GLY A 159 -1.26 -7.95 9.12
CA GLY A 159 -0.26 -7.11 9.77
C GLY A 159 0.89 -6.65 8.88
N ILE A 160 0.80 -6.81 7.55
CA ILE A 160 1.82 -6.32 6.63
C ILE A 160 1.63 -4.81 6.44
N MET A 161 2.58 -4.03 6.96
CA MET A 161 2.66 -2.60 6.72
C MET A 161 3.80 -2.33 5.72
N GLY A 162 3.45 -2.01 4.49
CA GLY A 162 4.43 -1.74 3.44
C GLY A 162 5.26 -0.48 3.73
N THR A 163 6.54 -0.49 3.35
CA THR A 163 7.44 0.66 3.55
C THR A 163 6.95 1.92 2.84
N LYS A 164 6.26 1.79 1.71
CA LYS A 164 5.65 2.92 0.98
C LYS A 164 4.68 3.75 1.82
N PHE A 165 3.97 3.12 2.75
CA PHE A 165 3.10 3.85 3.67
C PHE A 165 3.87 4.90 4.48
N TYR A 166 5.05 4.53 5.01
CA TYR A 166 5.89 5.46 5.79
C TYR A 166 6.52 6.54 4.92
N GLU A 167 6.91 6.22 3.69
CA GLU A 167 7.40 7.20 2.71
C GLU A 167 6.31 8.23 2.36
N ILE A 168 5.03 7.80 2.24
CA ILE A 168 3.87 8.67 2.02
C ILE A 168 3.65 9.60 3.21
N LEU A 169 3.75 9.08 4.44
CA LEU A 169 3.69 9.93 5.64
C LEU A 169 4.79 10.99 5.65
N GLY A 170 6.00 10.62 5.21
CA GLY A 170 7.14 11.55 5.14
C GLY A 170 6.94 12.72 4.18
N ILE A 171 6.19 12.54 3.11
CA ILE A 171 5.85 13.61 2.15
C ILE A 171 4.54 14.33 2.47
N GLU A 172 3.82 13.92 3.54
CA GLU A 172 2.55 14.49 4.01
C GLU A 172 1.44 14.52 2.93
N LYS A 173 1.42 13.56 2.01
CA LYS A 173 0.33 13.43 1.04
C LYS A 173 -0.81 12.58 1.60
N PRO A 174 -2.07 12.91 1.26
CA PRO A 174 -3.21 12.06 1.57
C PRO A 174 -2.97 10.62 1.08
N CYS A 175 -3.31 9.64 1.91
CA CYS A 175 -3.12 8.23 1.62
C CYS A 175 -4.46 7.52 1.46
N LEU A 176 -4.69 6.93 0.29
CA LEU A 176 -5.83 6.06 0.01
C LEU A 176 -5.41 4.60 0.20
N CYS A 177 -5.82 3.99 1.30
CA CYS A 177 -5.63 2.56 1.53
C CYS A 177 -6.82 1.77 1.00
N LEU A 178 -6.56 0.89 0.03
CA LEU A 178 -7.60 0.04 -0.53
C LEU A 178 -7.50 -1.35 0.08
N THR A 179 -8.63 -1.80 0.64
CA THR A 179 -8.82 -3.07 1.35
C THR A 179 -7.83 -3.21 2.49
N SER A 180 -7.93 -2.35 3.49
CA SER A 180 -7.10 -2.48 4.67
C SER A 180 -7.44 -3.78 5.43
N ASP A 181 -6.40 -4.37 6.02
CA ASP A 181 -6.58 -5.20 7.18
C ASP A 181 -6.94 -4.28 8.36
N GLU A 182 -8.07 -3.83 8.51
CA GLU A 182 -8.60 -2.82 9.45
C GLU A 182 -7.79 -2.64 10.77
N GLU A 183 -6.89 -3.57 11.08
CA GLU A 183 -6.15 -3.65 12.33
C GLU A 183 -4.83 -2.86 12.36
N CYS A 184 -4.09 -2.77 11.24
CA CYS A 184 -2.75 -2.17 11.25
C CYS A 184 -2.69 -0.81 10.59
N LEU A 185 -3.10 -0.68 9.32
CA LEU A 185 -3.03 0.58 8.61
C LEU A 185 -4.11 1.57 9.07
N ALA A 186 -5.35 1.12 9.24
CA ALA A 186 -6.42 1.97 9.75
C ALA A 186 -6.07 2.53 11.12
N HIS A 187 -5.51 1.71 12.02
CA HIS A 187 -5.08 2.14 13.34
C HIS A 187 -3.87 3.09 13.30
N ALA A 188 -2.97 2.93 12.34
CA ALA A 188 -1.84 3.84 12.14
C ALA A 188 -2.25 5.19 11.55
N ILE A 189 -3.30 5.23 10.72
CA ILE A 189 -3.84 6.46 10.12
C ILE A 189 -4.63 7.29 11.14
N GLN A 190 -5.25 6.65 12.13
CA GLN A 190 -6.03 7.32 13.18
C GLN A 190 -5.18 7.98 14.27
N LYS A 191 -3.90 7.74 14.33
CA LYS A 191 -2.93 8.35 15.28
C LYS A 191 -2.18 9.49 14.65
#